data_2b2805e5dfd9e39c47cea6628d0bfd9e
#
_entry.id   2b2805e5dfd9e39c47cea6628d0bfd9e
#
_cell.length_a   1.000
_cell.length_b   1.000
_cell.length_c   1.000
_cell.angle_alpha   90.00
_cell.angle_beta   90.00
_cell.angle_gamma   90.00
#
_symmetry.space_group_name_H-M   'P 1'
#
loop_
_entity.id
_entity.type
_entity.pdbx_description
1 polymer ?
#
loop_
_entity_poly.entity_id
_entity_poly.type
_entity_poly.pdbx_seq_one_letter_code
_entity_poly.pdbx_strand_id
1 'polypeptide(L)'
;SQIREWLSQYLKAPEAAEATPEEKAQQALEAGDATTARGIYETLVREWPDHHDYQVDLAGALLAEGKPDEARALLDNLPPEHRDAAKARGVRARLDFGEEAPSAAEVAELGERDDSEARFKRALRQVADGQYEAGLDALLALMKSDRAYGDDVARKTLLRVFDALGADHPLTVAYRRKMFALLY
;
A
#
# COMPACT_ATOMS: atom_id res chain seq x y z
N SER A 1 9.25 52.19 11.48
CA SER A 1 10.06 52.73 10.39
C SER A 1 9.66 52.03 9.08
N GLN A 2 9.62 52.77 7.99
CA GLN A 2 9.20 52.34 6.66
C GLN A 2 9.98 51.11 6.16
N ILE A 3 11.20 50.89 6.59
CA ILE A 3 12.04 49.73 6.23
C ILE A 3 11.53 48.44 6.90
N ARG A 4 11.01 48.52 8.13
CA ARG A 4 10.44 47.37 8.82
C ARG A 4 9.09 46.91 8.20
N GLU A 5 8.29 47.89 7.78
CA GLU A 5 7.03 47.60 7.07
C GLU A 5 7.29 46.99 5.68
N TRP A 6 8.28 47.55 4.96
CA TRP A 6 8.67 47.02 3.66
C TRP A 6 9.21 45.60 3.76
N LEU A 7 10.11 45.33 4.73
CA LEU A 7 10.64 43.99 5.00
C LEU A 7 9.54 42.99 5.42
N SER A 8 8.54 43.42 6.18
CA SER A 8 7.44 42.52 6.57
C SER A 8 6.53 42.13 5.40
N GLN A 9 6.43 42.95 4.37
CA GLN A 9 5.70 42.64 3.14
C GLN A 9 6.43 41.61 2.26
N TYR A 10 7.77 41.65 2.27
CA TYR A 10 8.60 40.73 1.47
C TYR A 10 8.99 39.44 2.22
N LEU A 11 8.93 39.47 3.55
CA LEU A 11 9.21 38.31 4.42
C LEU A 11 7.97 37.58 4.90
N LYS A 12 6.75 37.89 4.38
CA LYS A 12 5.63 36.99 4.51
C LYS A 12 6.06 35.69 3.87
N ALA A 13 6.23 34.63 4.68
CA ALA A 13 6.31 33.29 4.19
C ALA A 13 5.18 33.09 3.16
N PRO A 14 5.43 32.49 1.98
CA PRO A 14 4.36 32.24 1.05
C PRO A 14 3.27 31.49 1.84
N GLU A 15 2.03 31.97 1.77
CA GLU A 15 0.90 31.25 2.32
C GLU A 15 1.06 29.82 1.80
N ALA A 16 1.10 28.83 2.72
CA ALA A 16 1.18 27.44 2.33
C ALA A 16 0.05 27.22 1.32
N ALA A 17 0.41 26.84 0.09
CA ALA A 17 -0.58 26.57 -0.95
C ALA A 17 -1.59 25.59 -0.35
N GLU A 18 -2.91 25.82 -0.55
CA GLU A 18 -3.92 24.87 -0.12
C GLU A 18 -3.60 23.50 -0.71
N ALA A 19 -3.73 22.44 0.12
CA ALA A 19 -3.54 21.09 -0.33
C ALA A 19 -4.49 20.78 -1.51
N THR A 20 -3.97 20.13 -2.55
CA THR A 20 -4.78 19.65 -3.67
C THR A 20 -5.79 18.59 -3.21
N PRO A 21 -6.86 18.32 -3.97
CA PRO A 21 -7.76 17.24 -3.63
C PRO A 21 -7.06 15.89 -3.44
N GLU A 22 -6.06 15.58 -4.28
CA GLU A 22 -5.25 14.38 -4.17
C GLU A 22 -4.47 14.32 -2.85
N GLU A 23 -3.85 15.42 -2.48
CA GLU A 23 -3.13 15.54 -1.20
C GLU A 23 -4.07 15.39 0.00
N LYS A 24 -5.26 15.97 -0.06
CA LYS A 24 -6.29 15.84 0.99
C LYS A 24 -6.76 14.39 1.11
N ALA A 25 -6.97 13.70 -0.01
CA ALA A 25 -7.35 12.29 -0.01
C ALA A 25 -6.24 11.42 0.57
N GLN A 26 -5.00 11.68 0.22
CA GLN A 26 -3.85 10.96 0.75
C GLN A 26 -3.72 11.17 2.27
N GLN A 27 -3.85 12.39 2.74
CA GLN A 27 -3.84 12.73 4.18
C GLN A 27 -4.97 12.00 4.93
N ALA A 28 -6.16 11.93 4.32
CA ALA A 28 -7.29 11.19 4.90
C ALA A 28 -6.98 9.70 5.04
N LEU A 29 -6.37 9.08 4.01
CA LEU A 29 -5.95 7.67 4.09
C LEU A 29 -4.91 7.44 5.18
N GLU A 30 -3.93 8.32 5.29
CA GLU A 30 -2.89 8.25 6.32
C GLU A 30 -3.47 8.40 7.74
N ALA A 31 -4.53 9.19 7.88
CA ALA A 31 -5.27 9.37 9.13
C ALA A 31 -6.26 8.22 9.43
N GLY A 32 -6.39 7.24 8.53
CA GLY A 32 -7.35 6.14 8.67
C GLY A 32 -8.79 6.50 8.27
N ASP A 33 -9.00 7.66 7.65
CA ASP A 33 -10.31 8.13 7.17
C ASP A 33 -10.52 7.79 5.70
N ALA A 34 -10.68 6.49 5.42
CA ALA A 34 -10.89 5.99 4.07
C ALA A 34 -12.20 6.49 3.45
N THR A 35 -13.22 6.76 4.24
CA THR A 35 -14.51 7.27 3.77
C THR A 35 -14.37 8.67 3.16
N THR A 36 -13.63 9.57 3.79
CA THR A 36 -13.34 10.90 3.25
C THR A 36 -12.50 10.80 1.97
N ALA A 37 -11.46 9.97 1.97
CA ALA A 37 -10.64 9.74 0.78
C ALA A 37 -11.48 9.22 -0.39
N ARG A 38 -12.35 8.25 -0.16
CA ARG A 38 -13.26 7.73 -1.18
C ARG A 38 -14.13 8.83 -1.78
N GLY A 39 -14.74 9.67 -0.96
CA GLY A 39 -15.57 10.78 -1.43
C GLY A 39 -14.82 11.77 -2.32
N ILE A 40 -13.57 12.08 -1.97
CA ILE A 40 -12.71 12.95 -2.78
C ILE A 40 -12.40 12.31 -4.14
N TYR A 41 -11.99 11.04 -4.14
CA TYR A 41 -11.69 10.33 -5.39
C TYR A 41 -12.91 10.10 -6.27
N GLU A 42 -14.10 9.87 -5.70
CA GLU A 42 -15.35 9.81 -6.46
C GLU A 42 -15.61 11.10 -7.21
N THR A 43 -15.36 12.24 -6.58
CA THR A 43 -15.48 13.55 -7.21
C THR A 43 -14.46 13.72 -8.33
N LEU A 44 -13.22 13.35 -8.11
CA LEU A 44 -12.16 13.44 -9.13
C LEU A 44 -12.44 12.55 -10.34
N VAL A 45 -12.93 11.33 -10.12
CA VAL A 45 -13.34 10.42 -11.21
C VAL A 45 -14.47 11.03 -12.04
N ARG A 46 -15.44 11.66 -11.40
CA ARG A 46 -16.57 12.29 -12.08
C ARG A 46 -16.16 13.53 -12.88
N GLU A 47 -15.25 14.35 -12.33
CA GLU A 47 -14.78 15.55 -12.99
C GLU A 47 -13.75 15.28 -14.09
N TRP A 48 -12.97 14.21 -13.94
CA TRP A 48 -11.88 13.83 -14.83
C TRP A 48 -12.00 12.36 -15.27
N PRO A 49 -13.06 11.99 -16.03
CA PRO A 49 -13.34 10.58 -16.34
C PRO A 49 -12.27 9.89 -17.19
N ASP A 50 -11.48 10.64 -17.94
CA ASP A 50 -10.38 10.10 -18.75
C ASP A 50 -9.05 9.97 -17.98
N HIS A 51 -9.00 10.45 -16.74
CA HIS A 51 -7.84 10.33 -15.87
C HIS A 51 -7.93 9.05 -15.06
N HIS A 52 -7.52 7.94 -15.65
CA HIS A 52 -7.74 6.60 -15.11
C HIS A 52 -6.99 6.34 -13.78
N ASP A 53 -5.94 7.09 -13.46
CA ASP A 53 -5.27 7.00 -12.17
C ASP A 53 -6.21 7.31 -11.00
N TYR A 54 -7.18 8.21 -11.18
CA TYR A 54 -8.17 8.48 -10.13
C TYR A 54 -9.10 7.29 -9.86
N GLN A 55 -9.38 6.47 -10.88
CA GLN A 55 -10.13 5.23 -10.70
C GLN A 55 -9.33 4.22 -9.89
N VAL A 56 -8.03 4.14 -10.11
CA VAL A 56 -7.11 3.29 -9.31
C VAL A 56 -7.04 3.79 -7.88
N ASP A 57 -6.92 5.10 -7.67
CA ASP A 57 -6.92 5.71 -6.33
C ASP A 57 -8.23 5.44 -5.59
N LEU A 58 -9.37 5.55 -6.30
CA LEU A 58 -10.67 5.22 -5.74
C LEU A 58 -10.74 3.75 -5.32
N ALA A 59 -10.22 2.84 -6.14
CA ALA A 59 -10.16 1.42 -5.80
C ALA A 59 -9.31 1.19 -4.52
N GLY A 60 -8.18 1.89 -4.39
CA GLY A 60 -7.36 1.85 -3.19
C GLY A 60 -8.10 2.33 -1.94
N ALA A 61 -8.86 3.42 -2.04
CA ALA A 61 -9.68 3.94 -0.95
C ALA A 61 -10.83 3.00 -0.57
N LEU A 62 -11.49 2.40 -1.55
CA LEU A 62 -12.53 1.39 -1.31
C LEU A 62 -11.96 0.16 -0.59
N LEU A 63 -10.77 -0.28 -0.97
CA LEU A 63 -10.09 -1.38 -0.30
C LEU A 63 -9.78 -1.01 1.17
N ALA A 64 -9.29 0.19 1.43
CA ALA A 64 -9.05 0.69 2.78
C ALA A 64 -10.34 0.81 3.61
N GLU A 65 -11.46 1.08 2.98
CA GLU A 65 -12.80 1.15 3.61
C GLU A 65 -13.41 -0.24 3.87
N GLY A 66 -12.74 -1.32 3.43
CA GLY A 66 -13.24 -2.69 3.58
C GLY A 66 -14.24 -3.11 2.51
N LYS A 67 -14.13 -2.55 1.32
CA LYS A 67 -14.99 -2.86 0.15
C LYS A 67 -14.18 -3.45 -1.00
N PRO A 68 -13.61 -4.66 -0.83
CA PRO A 68 -12.73 -5.26 -1.84
C PRO A 68 -13.43 -5.58 -3.15
N ASP A 69 -14.70 -5.98 -3.12
CA ASP A 69 -15.45 -6.33 -4.34
C ASP A 69 -15.67 -5.11 -5.23
N GLU A 70 -16.00 -3.96 -4.64
CA GLU A 70 -16.16 -2.71 -5.38
C GLU A 70 -14.82 -2.23 -5.95
N ALA A 71 -13.73 -2.36 -5.19
CA ALA A 71 -12.39 -2.04 -5.64
C ALA A 71 -11.98 -2.91 -6.83
N ARG A 72 -12.24 -4.21 -6.76
CA ARG A 72 -11.97 -5.15 -7.86
C ARG A 72 -12.75 -4.79 -9.12
N ALA A 73 -14.02 -4.47 -9.00
CA ALA A 73 -14.86 -4.07 -10.12
C ALA A 73 -14.31 -2.84 -10.84
N LEU A 74 -13.82 -1.83 -10.11
CA LEU A 74 -13.19 -0.66 -10.70
C LEU A 74 -11.93 -1.02 -11.48
N LEU A 75 -11.07 -1.86 -10.93
CA LEU A 75 -9.84 -2.28 -11.60
C LEU A 75 -10.13 -3.11 -12.86
N ASP A 76 -11.14 -3.97 -12.82
CA ASP A 76 -11.54 -4.80 -13.97
C ASP A 76 -12.16 -3.97 -15.10
N ASN A 77 -12.77 -2.83 -14.76
CA ASN A 77 -13.36 -1.89 -15.74
C ASN A 77 -12.35 -0.91 -16.34
N LEU A 78 -11.11 -0.90 -15.89
CA LEU A 78 -10.08 -0.06 -16.51
C LEU A 78 -9.85 -0.47 -17.97
N PRO A 79 -9.54 0.48 -18.87
CA PRO A 79 -9.04 0.14 -20.21
C PRO A 79 -7.83 -0.78 -20.14
N PRO A 80 -7.66 -1.71 -21.08
CA PRO A 80 -6.58 -2.72 -21.04
C PRO A 80 -5.18 -2.13 -20.82
N GLU A 81 -4.89 -0.99 -21.45
CA GLU A 81 -3.60 -0.29 -21.33
C GLU A 81 -3.33 0.28 -19.92
N HIS A 82 -4.37 0.44 -19.10
CA HIS A 82 -4.25 0.95 -17.73
C HIS A 82 -4.30 -0.15 -16.66
N ARG A 83 -4.77 -1.34 -17.01
CA ARG A 83 -4.89 -2.47 -16.07
C ARG A 83 -3.55 -2.95 -15.55
N ASP A 84 -2.52 -2.92 -16.39
CA ASP A 84 -1.18 -3.40 -16.09
C ASP A 84 -0.22 -2.28 -15.64
N ALA A 85 -0.71 -1.06 -15.48
CA ALA A 85 0.07 0.02 -14.92
C ALA A 85 0.50 -0.30 -13.48
N ALA A 86 1.68 0.12 -13.09
CA ALA A 86 2.27 -0.20 -11.79
C ALA A 86 1.33 0.09 -10.60
N LYS A 87 0.63 1.22 -10.65
CA LYS A 87 -0.31 1.63 -9.60
C LYS A 87 -1.52 0.68 -9.50
N ALA A 88 -2.09 0.27 -10.63
CA ALA A 88 -3.19 -0.69 -10.68
C ALA A 88 -2.76 -2.07 -10.19
N ARG A 89 -1.58 -2.54 -10.60
CA ARG A 89 -0.98 -3.79 -10.10
C ARG A 89 -0.77 -3.76 -8.60
N GLY A 90 -0.33 -2.63 -8.06
CA GLY A 90 -0.15 -2.45 -6.61
C GLY A 90 -1.45 -2.62 -5.83
N VAL A 91 -2.55 -2.01 -6.27
CA VAL A 91 -3.87 -2.17 -5.63
C VAL A 91 -4.37 -3.60 -5.77
N ARG A 92 -4.22 -4.21 -6.95
CA ARG A 92 -4.62 -5.60 -7.20
C ARG A 92 -3.84 -6.57 -6.31
N ALA A 93 -2.55 -6.37 -6.12
CA ALA A 93 -1.75 -7.19 -5.22
C ALA A 93 -2.24 -7.10 -3.77
N ARG A 94 -2.61 -5.91 -3.29
CA ARG A 94 -3.21 -5.74 -1.95
C ARG A 94 -4.55 -6.46 -1.83
N LEU A 95 -5.39 -6.44 -2.85
CA LEU A 95 -6.63 -7.23 -2.90
C LEU A 95 -6.34 -8.73 -2.75
N ASP A 96 -5.39 -9.23 -3.52
CA ASP A 96 -5.03 -10.66 -3.50
C ASP A 96 -4.47 -11.08 -2.13
N PHE A 97 -3.63 -10.28 -1.51
CA PHE A 97 -3.15 -10.53 -0.15
C PHE A 97 -4.30 -10.55 0.86
N GLY A 98 -5.27 -9.64 0.74
CA GLY A 98 -6.45 -9.61 1.60
C GLY A 98 -7.30 -10.88 1.51
N GLU A 99 -7.39 -11.48 0.34
CA GLU A 99 -8.12 -12.73 0.12
C GLU A 99 -7.35 -13.96 0.58
N GLU A 100 -6.03 -13.99 0.37
CA GLU A 100 -5.17 -15.13 0.70
C GLU A 100 -4.80 -15.18 2.19
N ALA A 101 -4.74 -14.03 2.85
CA ALA A 101 -4.31 -13.96 4.24
C ALA A 101 -5.33 -14.60 5.19
N PRO A 102 -4.86 -15.27 6.24
CA PRO A 102 -5.75 -15.76 7.30
C PRO A 102 -6.45 -14.57 7.96
N SER A 103 -7.64 -14.80 8.50
CA SER A 103 -8.35 -13.80 9.31
C SER A 103 -7.59 -13.51 10.62
N ALA A 104 -7.92 -12.39 11.26
CA ALA A 104 -7.36 -12.07 12.57
C ALA A 104 -7.69 -13.16 13.61
N ALA A 105 -8.88 -13.77 13.52
CA ALA A 105 -9.27 -14.88 14.38
C ALA A 105 -8.41 -16.12 14.14
N GLU A 106 -8.17 -16.48 12.88
CA GLU A 106 -7.29 -17.61 12.51
C GLU A 106 -5.85 -17.40 12.97
N VAL A 107 -5.35 -16.16 12.89
CA VAL A 107 -4.02 -15.82 13.42
C VAL A 107 -3.99 -15.94 14.94
N ALA A 108 -5.04 -15.50 15.63
CA ALA A 108 -5.15 -15.65 17.09
C ALA A 108 -5.17 -17.12 17.52
N GLU A 109 -5.78 -18.01 16.75
CA GLU A 109 -5.81 -19.46 17.02
C GLU A 109 -4.42 -20.12 16.94
N LEU A 110 -3.46 -19.50 16.23
CA LEU A 110 -2.08 -20.01 16.19
C LEU A 110 -1.40 -19.97 17.56
N GLY A 111 -1.87 -19.12 18.46
CA GLY A 111 -1.34 -18.99 19.82
C GLY A 111 0.16 -18.72 19.83
N GLU A 112 0.90 -19.55 20.57
CA GLU A 112 2.37 -19.45 20.71
C GLU A 112 3.13 -20.27 19.66
N ARG A 113 2.45 -20.87 18.69
CA ARG A 113 3.13 -21.60 17.61
C ARG A 113 4.13 -20.69 16.90
N ASP A 114 5.33 -21.22 16.68
CA ASP A 114 6.44 -20.52 16.03
C ASP A 114 7.08 -21.35 14.89
N ASP A 115 6.35 -22.33 14.38
CA ASP A 115 6.73 -23.09 13.19
C ASP A 115 6.59 -22.23 11.92
N SER A 116 7.17 -22.69 10.82
CA SER A 116 7.20 -21.97 9.56
C SER A 116 5.81 -21.61 9.04
N GLU A 117 4.83 -22.51 9.16
CA GLU A 117 3.45 -22.24 8.77
C GLU A 117 2.84 -21.08 9.57
N ALA A 118 2.98 -21.10 10.89
CA ALA A 118 2.47 -20.06 11.77
C ALA A 118 3.12 -18.71 11.48
N ARG A 119 4.44 -18.69 11.29
CA ARG A 119 5.20 -17.48 10.93
C ARG A 119 4.75 -16.91 9.60
N PHE A 120 4.53 -17.76 8.59
CA PHE A 120 4.08 -17.34 7.28
C PHE A 120 2.66 -16.75 7.34
N LYS A 121 1.74 -17.40 8.03
CA LYS A 121 0.37 -16.92 8.21
C LYS A 121 0.32 -15.55 8.89
N ARG A 122 1.14 -15.35 9.94
CA ARG A 122 1.25 -14.03 10.60
C ARG A 122 1.81 -12.97 9.66
N ALA A 123 2.82 -13.31 8.87
CA ALA A 123 3.42 -12.39 7.91
C ALA A 123 2.41 -11.96 6.83
N LEU A 124 1.63 -12.90 6.28
CA LEU A 124 0.56 -12.59 5.32
C LEU A 124 -0.50 -11.66 5.92
N ARG A 125 -0.90 -11.88 7.17
CA ARG A 125 -1.86 -11.01 7.84
C ARG A 125 -1.31 -9.59 8.02
N GLN A 126 -0.05 -9.47 8.39
CA GLN A 126 0.61 -8.17 8.51
C GLN A 126 0.64 -7.43 7.16
N VAL A 127 1.01 -8.10 6.09
CA VAL A 127 1.00 -7.53 4.74
C VAL A 127 -0.41 -7.10 4.32
N ALA A 128 -1.40 -7.95 4.54
CA ALA A 128 -2.80 -7.65 4.21
C ALA A 128 -3.35 -6.45 4.99
N ASP A 129 -2.88 -6.24 6.22
CA ASP A 129 -3.24 -5.10 7.06
C ASP A 129 -2.46 -3.82 6.73
N GLY A 130 -1.58 -3.85 5.74
CA GLY A 130 -0.74 -2.72 5.37
C GLY A 130 0.47 -2.50 6.28
N GLN A 131 0.75 -3.42 7.19
CA GLN A 131 1.94 -3.41 8.05
C GLN A 131 3.15 -3.99 7.29
N TYR A 132 3.55 -3.30 6.23
CA TYR A 132 4.51 -3.83 5.28
C TYR A 132 5.89 -4.07 5.88
N GLU A 133 6.39 -3.16 6.69
CA GLU A 133 7.72 -3.32 7.30
C GLU A 133 7.77 -4.56 8.19
N ALA A 134 6.79 -4.74 9.06
CA ALA A 134 6.69 -5.91 9.93
C ALA A 134 6.54 -7.21 9.11
N GLY A 135 5.70 -7.19 8.08
CA GLY A 135 5.52 -8.34 7.17
C GLY A 135 6.79 -8.69 6.41
N LEU A 136 7.50 -7.70 5.89
CA LEU A 136 8.77 -7.90 5.19
C LEU A 136 9.85 -8.46 6.11
N ASP A 137 9.96 -7.94 7.34
CA ASP A 137 10.90 -8.48 8.34
C ASP A 137 10.59 -9.94 8.67
N ALA A 138 9.32 -10.28 8.86
CA ALA A 138 8.89 -11.65 9.14
C ALA A 138 9.20 -12.61 7.97
N LEU A 139 8.96 -12.17 6.74
CA LEU A 139 9.27 -12.96 5.54
C LEU A 139 10.77 -13.16 5.35
N LEU A 140 11.59 -12.15 5.59
CA LEU A 140 13.06 -12.29 5.56
C LEU A 140 13.55 -13.26 6.63
N ALA A 141 13.04 -13.17 7.85
CA ALA A 141 13.38 -14.07 8.94
C ALA A 141 13.02 -15.52 8.60
N LEU A 142 11.84 -15.75 7.99
CA LEU A 142 11.43 -17.08 7.54
C LEU A 142 12.32 -17.58 6.41
N MET A 143 12.65 -16.76 5.44
CA MET A 143 13.56 -17.10 4.34
C MET A 143 14.95 -17.50 4.87
N LYS A 144 15.42 -16.83 5.91
CA LYS A 144 16.70 -17.14 6.55
C LYS A 144 16.67 -18.45 7.35
N SER A 145 15.58 -18.71 8.06
CA SER A 145 15.47 -19.87 8.98
C SER A 145 14.98 -21.16 8.32
N ASP A 146 14.13 -21.06 7.31
CA ASP A 146 13.51 -22.20 6.62
C ASP A 146 13.21 -21.84 5.15
N ARG A 147 14.25 -21.76 4.36
CA ARG A 147 14.18 -21.30 2.96
C ARG A 147 13.32 -22.19 2.08
N ALA A 148 13.28 -23.50 2.34
CA ALA A 148 12.57 -24.47 1.54
C ALA A 148 11.07 -24.53 1.85
N TYR A 149 10.63 -23.94 2.95
CA TYR A 149 9.23 -23.97 3.35
C TYR A 149 8.31 -23.47 2.23
N GLY A 150 7.26 -24.25 1.96
CA GLY A 150 6.24 -23.88 0.98
C GLY A 150 6.78 -23.68 -0.43
N ASP A 151 7.83 -24.36 -0.82
CA ASP A 151 8.48 -24.19 -2.11
C ASP A 151 8.99 -22.76 -2.34
N ASP A 152 9.81 -22.27 -1.38
CA ASP A 152 10.40 -20.93 -1.43
C ASP A 152 9.35 -19.79 -1.33
N VAL A 153 8.26 -20.05 -0.64
CA VAL A 153 7.11 -19.12 -0.58
C VAL A 153 7.47 -17.77 0.06
N ALA A 154 8.40 -17.74 1.01
CA ALA A 154 8.82 -16.49 1.64
C ALA A 154 9.44 -15.53 0.63
N ARG A 155 10.36 -16.01 -0.21
CA ARG A 155 10.98 -15.22 -1.28
C ARG A 155 9.95 -14.78 -2.33
N LYS A 156 9.09 -15.70 -2.77
CA LYS A 156 8.03 -15.41 -3.72
C LYS A 156 7.08 -14.33 -3.20
N THR A 157 6.75 -14.38 -1.92
CA THR A 157 5.89 -13.39 -1.29
C THR A 157 6.58 -12.03 -1.13
N LEU A 158 7.89 -12.01 -0.78
CA LEU A 158 8.67 -10.77 -0.77
C LEU A 158 8.60 -10.06 -2.13
N LEU A 159 8.79 -10.79 -3.23
CA LEU A 159 8.70 -10.24 -4.58
C LEU A 159 7.31 -9.66 -4.88
N ARG A 160 6.25 -10.33 -4.45
CA ARG A 160 4.87 -9.82 -4.58
C ARG A 160 4.65 -8.54 -3.80
N VAL A 161 5.19 -8.43 -2.59
CA VAL A 161 5.10 -7.21 -1.78
C VAL A 161 5.85 -6.06 -2.45
N PHE A 162 7.03 -6.32 -3.01
CA PHE A 162 7.77 -5.33 -3.78
C PHE A 162 6.98 -4.82 -5.00
N ASP A 163 6.29 -5.71 -5.69
CA ASP A 163 5.42 -5.33 -6.80
C ASP A 163 4.21 -4.49 -6.33
N ALA A 164 3.64 -4.84 -5.18
CA ALA A 164 2.54 -4.10 -4.56
C ALA A 164 2.93 -2.67 -4.14
N LEU A 165 4.13 -2.51 -3.59
CA LEU A 165 4.66 -1.21 -3.14
C LEU A 165 5.20 -0.36 -4.29
N GLY A 166 5.72 -1.01 -5.33
CA GLY A 166 6.41 -0.38 -6.44
C GLY A 166 7.93 -0.36 -6.28
N ALA A 167 8.65 -0.31 -7.40
CA ALA A 167 10.11 -0.41 -7.46
C ALA A 167 10.83 0.73 -6.71
N ASP A 168 10.23 1.92 -6.68
CA ASP A 168 10.83 3.12 -6.10
C ASP A 168 10.46 3.33 -4.62
N HIS A 169 9.59 2.48 -4.06
CA HIS A 169 9.20 2.59 -2.66
C HIS A 169 10.42 2.33 -1.76
N PRO A 170 10.66 3.16 -0.71
CA PRO A 170 11.81 3.00 0.18
C PRO A 170 11.95 1.61 0.78
N LEU A 171 10.85 0.97 1.18
CA LEU A 171 10.85 -0.40 1.68
C LEU A 171 11.29 -1.41 0.61
N THR A 172 10.81 -1.25 -0.62
CA THR A 172 11.22 -2.12 -1.74
C THR A 172 12.73 -2.04 -1.96
N VAL A 173 13.29 -0.84 -2.01
CA VAL A 173 14.72 -0.62 -2.21
C VAL A 173 15.53 -1.27 -1.08
N ALA A 174 15.15 -1.01 0.17
CA ALA A 174 15.85 -1.52 1.36
C ALA A 174 15.77 -3.05 1.48
N TYR A 175 14.58 -3.61 1.34
CA TYR A 175 14.35 -5.04 1.56
C TYR A 175 14.79 -5.91 0.38
N ARG A 176 14.75 -5.40 -0.83
CA ARG A 176 15.35 -6.08 -1.98
C ARG A 176 16.84 -6.30 -1.76
N ARG A 177 17.55 -5.30 -1.26
CA ARG A 177 18.97 -5.41 -0.91
C ARG A 177 19.21 -6.46 0.17
N LYS A 178 18.40 -6.46 1.23
CA LYS A 178 18.48 -7.46 2.32
C LYS A 178 18.21 -8.87 1.81
N MET A 179 17.21 -9.03 0.94
CA MET A 179 16.89 -10.32 0.33
C MET A 179 18.04 -10.87 -0.52
N PHE A 180 18.65 -10.03 -1.36
CA PHE A 180 19.79 -10.45 -2.16
C PHE A 180 21.00 -10.86 -1.31
N ALA A 181 21.24 -10.17 -0.19
CA ALA A 181 22.31 -10.53 0.75
C ALA A 181 22.11 -11.93 1.35
N LEU A 182 20.87 -12.42 1.46
CA LEU A 182 20.59 -13.78 1.93
C LEU A 182 20.75 -14.84 0.83
N LEU A 183 20.69 -14.44 -0.44
CA LEU A 183 20.80 -15.37 -1.58
C LEU A 183 22.26 -15.64 -1.99
N TYR A 184 23.14 -14.72 -1.72
CA TYR A 184 24.54 -14.71 -2.10
C TYR A 184 25.45 -14.40 -0.92
#